data_ef198a25dcefa108ed655425c122c497
#
_entry.id   ef198a25dcefa108ed655425c122c497
#
_cell.length_a   1.000
_cell.length_b   1.000
_cell.length_c   1.000
_cell.angle_alpha   90.00
_cell.angle_beta   90.00
_cell.angle_gamma   90.00
#
_symmetry.space_group_name_H-M   'P 1'
#
loop_
_entity.id
_entity.type
_entity.pdbx_description
1 polymer ?
#
loop_
_entity_poly.entity_id
_entity_poly.type
_entity_poly.pdbx_seq_one_letter_code
_entity_poly.pdbx_strand_id
1 'polypeptide(L)'
;RQVENLLKVEGLRYAGGFGGLVKAGAVAEIGAKSSILTKVVDLTGLLSLVNAFVPVISNASVNSVEKGFTVTVTGTLEKDSTNDVDAGSAGGFIGCGTGVQISNSDVNKLQHTGVIEPNNLQQEDGGSYYGTGSEYAVSGYRYAGGYIGKAAMGSTAAIGGASVLDKVLSASNLLSALTVVASIIDSSDVYGATGGFNVLATNGDGNTGKAGGYAGELLGVQIQNSNSYNFAHIIGRESAGGYVGTMEPGSAADV
;
A
#
# COMPACT_ATOMS: atom_id res chain seq x y z
N ARG A 1 -17.86 -3.16 4.58
CA ARG A 1 -17.69 -4.51 4.00
C ARG A 1 -16.70 -5.30 4.84
N GLN A 2 -16.84 -6.61 4.91
CA GLN A 2 -16.05 -7.46 5.79
C GLN A 2 -15.47 -8.64 5.00
N VAL A 3 -14.19 -8.93 5.27
CA VAL A 3 -13.55 -10.21 4.93
C VAL A 3 -13.45 -10.98 6.24
N GLU A 4 -14.08 -12.12 6.31
CA GLU A 4 -14.18 -12.90 7.54
C GLU A 4 -13.53 -14.28 7.39
N ASN A 5 -13.11 -14.84 8.52
CA ASN A 5 -12.52 -16.18 8.61
C ASN A 5 -11.27 -16.38 7.73
N LEU A 6 -10.49 -15.29 7.53
CA LEU A 6 -9.28 -15.36 6.74
C LEU A 6 -8.19 -16.14 7.50
N LEU A 7 -7.51 -17.04 6.81
CA LEU A 7 -6.38 -17.82 7.34
C LEU A 7 -5.07 -17.45 6.65
N LYS A 8 -5.11 -17.32 5.32
CA LYS A 8 -3.92 -17.07 4.51
C LYS A 8 -4.27 -16.34 3.23
N VAL A 9 -3.42 -15.41 2.84
CA VAL A 9 -3.45 -14.77 1.52
C VAL A 9 -2.08 -14.94 0.88
N GLU A 10 -2.06 -15.42 -0.36
CA GLU A 10 -0.85 -15.53 -1.15
C GLU A 10 -1.03 -14.87 -2.50
N GLY A 11 -0.03 -14.14 -2.94
CA GLY A 11 0.00 -13.49 -4.25
C GLY A 11 1.41 -13.53 -4.84
N LEU A 12 1.53 -13.59 -6.16
CA LEU A 12 2.84 -13.58 -6.81
C LEU A 12 3.51 -12.21 -6.73
N ARG A 13 2.74 -11.14 -6.93
CA ARG A 13 3.25 -9.75 -6.97
C ARG A 13 2.71 -8.87 -5.87
N TYR A 14 1.43 -9.06 -5.53
CA TYR A 14 0.70 -8.26 -4.56
C TYR A 14 -0.15 -9.16 -3.69
N ALA A 15 -0.10 -8.96 -2.40
CA ALA A 15 -0.94 -9.69 -1.45
C ALA A 15 -1.50 -8.73 -0.39
N GLY A 16 -2.79 -8.84 -0.10
CA GLY A 16 -3.45 -8.06 0.94
C GLY A 16 -4.76 -8.72 1.36
N GLY A 17 -5.07 -8.67 2.64
CA GLY A 17 -6.26 -9.31 3.19
C GLY A 17 -7.57 -8.80 2.60
N PHE A 18 -7.64 -7.53 2.23
CA PHE A 18 -8.77 -6.91 1.55
C PHE A 18 -8.52 -6.80 0.04
N GLY A 19 -7.32 -6.38 -0.37
CA GLY A 19 -6.95 -6.20 -1.78
C GLY A 19 -5.45 -6.32 -2.03
N GLY A 20 -5.04 -7.06 -3.05
CA GLY A 20 -3.63 -7.15 -3.43
C GLY A 20 -3.13 -5.84 -4.03
N LEU A 21 -3.82 -5.33 -5.05
CA LEU A 21 -3.50 -4.09 -5.75
C LEU A 21 -4.76 -3.24 -5.91
N VAL A 22 -4.72 -1.98 -5.45
CA VAL A 22 -5.79 -1.01 -5.57
C VAL A 22 -5.22 0.28 -6.16
N LYS A 23 -5.64 0.65 -7.35
CA LYS A 23 -5.15 1.84 -8.06
C LYS A 23 -6.30 2.74 -8.50
N ALA A 24 -6.08 4.05 -8.43
CA ALA A 24 -6.95 5.02 -9.07
C ALA A 24 -6.96 4.80 -10.59
N GLY A 25 -8.10 4.95 -11.21
CA GLY A 25 -8.23 4.90 -12.67
C GLY A 25 -7.58 6.12 -13.33
N ALA A 26 -7.06 5.95 -14.54
CA ALA A 26 -6.53 7.05 -15.33
C ALA A 26 -7.66 7.78 -16.08
N VAL A 27 -7.89 9.05 -15.77
CA VAL A 27 -8.89 9.89 -16.47
C VAL A 27 -8.47 10.18 -17.92
N ALA A 28 -7.17 10.14 -18.22
CA ALA A 28 -6.64 10.43 -19.55
C ALA A 28 -7.10 9.42 -20.64
N GLU A 29 -7.40 8.19 -20.26
CA GLU A 29 -7.92 7.21 -21.23
C GLU A 29 -9.34 7.54 -21.71
N ILE A 30 -10.11 8.27 -20.92
CA ILE A 30 -11.47 8.68 -21.29
C ILE A 30 -11.47 9.93 -22.16
N GLY A 31 -10.43 10.80 -22.00
CA GLY A 31 -10.37 12.09 -22.67
C GLY A 31 -9.73 12.10 -24.04
N ALA A 32 -8.89 11.15 -24.38
CA ALA A 32 -8.14 11.17 -25.62
C ALA A 32 -8.99 10.93 -26.89
N LYS A 33 -10.22 10.44 -26.74
CA LYS A 33 -11.13 10.13 -27.87
C LYS A 33 -12.54 10.68 -27.75
N SER A 34 -12.89 11.45 -26.72
CA SER A 34 -14.27 11.93 -26.58
C SER A 34 -14.35 13.45 -26.40
N SER A 35 -15.20 14.07 -27.22
CA SER A 35 -15.61 15.47 -27.11
C SER A 35 -16.35 15.81 -25.77
N ILE A 36 -16.38 14.89 -24.82
CA ILE A 36 -17.02 15.06 -23.51
C ILE A 36 -16.21 16.00 -22.62
N LEU A 37 -14.87 15.95 -22.68
CA LEU A 37 -14.00 16.81 -21.89
C LEU A 37 -14.10 18.30 -22.27
N THR A 38 -14.45 18.62 -23.48
CA THR A 38 -14.65 20.03 -23.90
C THR A 38 -15.93 20.65 -23.35
N LYS A 39 -16.86 19.84 -22.84
CA LYS A 39 -18.12 20.29 -22.25
C LYS A 39 -18.17 20.29 -20.73
N VAL A 40 -17.22 19.62 -20.05
CA VAL A 40 -17.13 19.55 -18.58
C VAL A 40 -16.10 20.58 -18.09
N VAL A 41 -16.23 21.86 -18.50
CA VAL A 41 -15.35 22.95 -18.08
C VAL A 41 -15.84 23.62 -16.78
N ASP A 42 -16.78 23.01 -16.09
CA ASP A 42 -17.15 23.42 -14.75
C ASP A 42 -16.31 22.63 -13.73
N LEU A 43 -15.62 23.36 -12.84
CA LEU A 43 -14.73 22.81 -11.82
C LEU A 43 -15.44 21.76 -10.93
N THR A 44 -16.73 21.94 -10.66
CA THR A 44 -17.57 20.99 -9.92
C THR A 44 -17.74 19.68 -10.68
N GLY A 45 -17.87 19.73 -12.00
CA GLY A 45 -17.93 18.55 -12.85
C GLY A 45 -16.59 17.82 -12.93
N LEU A 46 -15.46 18.54 -12.95
CA LEU A 46 -14.13 17.93 -12.94
C LEU A 46 -13.84 17.24 -11.61
N LEU A 47 -14.15 17.87 -10.49
CA LEU A 47 -14.00 17.24 -9.14
C LEU A 47 -14.90 16.01 -8.99
N SER A 48 -16.10 16.03 -9.50
CA SER A 48 -17.00 14.88 -9.51
C SER A 48 -16.47 13.75 -10.38
N LEU A 49 -15.87 14.07 -11.54
CA LEU A 49 -15.26 13.08 -12.43
C LEU A 49 -14.02 12.46 -11.78
N VAL A 50 -13.17 13.24 -11.17
CA VAL A 50 -11.96 12.73 -10.49
C VAL A 50 -12.35 11.83 -9.30
N ASN A 51 -13.32 12.22 -8.49
CA ASN A 51 -13.85 11.39 -7.42
C ASN A 51 -14.42 10.04 -7.91
N ALA A 52 -14.89 9.95 -9.14
CA ALA A 52 -15.38 8.70 -9.71
C ALA A 52 -14.27 7.67 -9.99
N PHE A 53 -13.02 8.10 -10.08
CA PHE A 53 -11.87 7.24 -10.39
C PHE A 53 -10.94 6.98 -9.20
N VAL A 54 -11.17 7.62 -8.06
CA VAL A 54 -10.43 7.36 -6.82
C VAL A 54 -11.09 6.21 -6.09
N PRO A 55 -10.38 5.11 -5.81
CA PRO A 55 -10.92 4.04 -4.97
C PRO A 55 -11.16 4.56 -3.55
N VAL A 56 -12.42 4.54 -3.12
CA VAL A 56 -12.82 4.88 -1.76
C VAL A 56 -13.22 3.61 -1.01
N ILE A 57 -12.51 3.30 0.05
CA ILE A 57 -12.79 2.17 0.92
C ILE A 57 -13.15 2.72 2.31
N SER A 58 -14.34 2.45 2.76
CA SER A 58 -14.79 2.91 4.08
C SER A 58 -15.56 1.83 4.82
N ASN A 59 -15.43 1.83 6.14
CA ASN A 59 -16.10 0.90 7.04
C ASN A 59 -15.89 -0.56 6.59
N ALA A 60 -14.64 -0.90 6.28
CA ALA A 60 -14.23 -2.23 5.88
C ALA A 60 -13.40 -2.89 6.98
N SER A 61 -13.43 -4.19 7.07
CA SER A 61 -12.57 -4.92 8.00
C SER A 61 -12.08 -6.23 7.42
N VAL A 62 -10.88 -6.59 7.82
CA VAL A 62 -10.31 -7.92 7.59
C VAL A 62 -10.22 -8.61 8.93
N ASN A 63 -10.94 -9.72 9.06
CA ASN A 63 -11.03 -10.48 10.29
C ASN A 63 -10.58 -11.92 10.06
N SER A 64 -9.88 -12.47 11.03
CA SER A 64 -9.46 -13.87 11.01
C SER A 64 -10.24 -14.70 12.01
N VAL A 65 -10.10 -16.01 11.90
CA VAL A 65 -10.41 -16.97 12.95
C VAL A 65 -9.52 -16.75 14.19
N GLU A 66 -9.75 -17.47 15.27
CA GLU A 66 -9.04 -17.27 16.55
C GLU A 66 -7.51 -17.23 16.43
N LYS A 67 -6.94 -18.03 15.53
CA LYS A 67 -5.48 -18.15 15.37
C LYS A 67 -4.82 -17.03 14.56
N GLY A 68 -5.60 -16.16 13.93
CA GLY A 68 -5.08 -15.11 13.08
C GLY A 68 -4.83 -15.54 11.62
N PHE A 69 -4.27 -14.63 10.81
CA PHE A 69 -3.99 -14.89 9.40
C PHE A 69 -2.63 -14.33 8.97
N THR A 70 -2.15 -14.82 7.84
CA THR A 70 -0.91 -14.39 7.20
C THR A 70 -1.13 -13.87 5.80
N VAL A 71 -0.24 -12.97 5.36
CA VAL A 71 -0.23 -12.41 4.01
C VAL A 71 1.17 -12.52 3.43
N THR A 72 1.32 -13.22 2.31
CA THR A 72 2.63 -13.50 1.73
C THR A 72 2.67 -13.23 0.24
N VAL A 73 3.69 -12.52 -0.21
CA VAL A 73 4.09 -12.49 -1.63
C VAL A 73 5.08 -13.62 -1.87
N THR A 74 4.70 -14.55 -2.75
CA THR A 74 5.47 -15.79 -3.03
C THR A 74 6.34 -15.68 -4.26
N GLY A 75 6.11 -14.69 -5.14
CA GLY A 75 6.89 -14.50 -6.34
C GLY A 75 8.26 -13.91 -6.02
N THR A 76 9.32 -14.58 -6.44
CA THR A 76 10.59 -13.93 -6.68
C THR A 76 10.39 -13.05 -7.90
N LEU A 77 10.65 -11.76 -7.77
CA LEU A 77 10.66 -10.86 -8.92
C LEU A 77 11.94 -11.14 -9.73
N GLU A 78 12.05 -12.33 -10.30
CA GLU A 78 12.98 -12.51 -11.41
C GLU A 78 12.66 -11.40 -12.41
N LYS A 79 13.70 -10.74 -12.90
CA LYS A 79 13.69 -9.67 -13.91
C LYS A 79 12.54 -9.84 -14.89
N ASP A 80 11.33 -9.64 -14.42
CA ASP A 80 10.17 -9.59 -15.26
C ASP A 80 10.33 -8.31 -16.08
N SER A 81 10.23 -8.44 -17.38
CA SER A 81 10.37 -7.39 -18.37
C SER A 81 9.39 -6.23 -18.20
N THR A 82 8.56 -6.28 -17.19
CA THR A 82 7.70 -5.19 -16.73
C THR A 82 8.44 -4.46 -15.61
N ASN A 83 8.81 -3.20 -15.82
CA ASN A 83 9.38 -2.29 -14.81
C ASN A 83 8.38 -1.98 -13.68
N ASP A 84 7.68 -2.97 -13.15
CA ASP A 84 6.70 -2.80 -12.08
C ASP A 84 7.41 -2.65 -10.73
N VAL A 85 7.78 -1.40 -10.44
CA VAL A 85 8.48 -1.02 -9.19
C VAL A 85 7.64 -1.23 -7.94
N ASP A 86 6.34 -1.42 -8.08
CA ASP A 86 5.40 -1.63 -6.98
C ASP A 86 5.24 -3.12 -6.62
N ALA A 87 5.65 -4.00 -7.53
CA ALA A 87 5.53 -5.45 -7.32
C ALA A 87 6.37 -5.92 -6.13
N GLY A 88 5.92 -6.97 -5.46
CA GLY A 88 6.55 -7.48 -4.24
C GLY A 88 5.97 -6.87 -2.96
N SER A 89 4.77 -6.28 -3.03
CA SER A 89 4.14 -5.60 -1.91
C SER A 89 3.16 -6.48 -1.15
N ALA A 90 3.32 -6.59 0.16
CA ALA A 90 2.42 -7.31 1.07
C ALA A 90 1.91 -6.39 2.18
N GLY A 91 0.61 -6.45 2.47
CA GLY A 91 -0.01 -5.70 3.56
C GLY A 91 -1.20 -6.44 4.16
N GLY A 92 -1.41 -6.32 5.46
CA GLY A 92 -2.54 -6.96 6.13
C GLY A 92 -3.88 -6.53 5.55
N PHE A 93 -4.03 -5.29 5.10
CA PHE A 93 -5.22 -4.78 4.44
C PHE A 93 -5.02 -4.71 2.91
N ILE A 94 -4.05 -3.95 2.44
CA ILE A 94 -3.75 -3.78 1.01
C ILE A 94 -2.26 -4.02 0.75
N GLY A 95 -1.94 -4.80 -0.29
CA GLY A 95 -0.58 -5.00 -0.74
C GLY A 95 0.03 -3.71 -1.29
N CYS A 96 -0.59 -3.14 -2.33
CA CYS A 96 -0.20 -1.87 -2.91
C CYS A 96 -1.42 -0.99 -3.21
N GLY A 97 -1.36 0.28 -2.79
CA GLY A 97 -2.41 1.29 -3.00
C GLY A 97 -1.86 2.54 -3.70
N THR A 98 -2.51 3.01 -4.78
CA THR A 98 -2.14 4.24 -5.46
C THR A 98 -3.36 5.13 -5.64
N GLY A 99 -3.32 6.35 -5.10
CA GLY A 99 -4.45 7.28 -5.14
C GLY A 99 -5.67 6.74 -4.39
N VAL A 100 -5.50 6.03 -3.29
CA VAL A 100 -6.59 5.40 -2.53
C VAL A 100 -6.99 6.25 -1.34
N GLN A 101 -8.28 6.28 -1.04
CA GLN A 101 -8.83 6.87 0.18
C GLN A 101 -9.44 5.78 1.05
N ILE A 102 -8.91 5.62 2.24
CA ILE A 102 -9.31 4.58 3.18
C ILE A 102 -9.73 5.25 4.49
N SER A 103 -10.88 4.86 5.03
CA SER A 103 -11.36 5.36 6.32
C SER A 103 -12.10 4.31 7.12
N ASN A 104 -11.95 4.35 8.45
CA ASN A 104 -12.62 3.46 9.41
C ASN A 104 -12.52 1.99 8.98
N SER A 105 -11.32 1.55 8.64
CA SER A 105 -11.13 0.23 8.02
C SER A 105 -9.95 -0.50 8.69
N ASP A 106 -10.24 -1.60 9.37
CA ASP A 106 -9.31 -2.24 10.28
C ASP A 106 -8.84 -3.61 9.80
N VAL A 107 -7.66 -3.98 10.28
CA VAL A 107 -7.12 -5.34 10.18
C VAL A 107 -7.07 -5.93 11.58
N ASN A 108 -7.74 -7.06 11.78
CA ASN A 108 -7.83 -7.73 13.06
C ASN A 108 -7.16 -9.10 13.03
N LYS A 109 -6.34 -9.34 14.04
CA LYS A 109 -5.68 -10.63 14.27
C LYS A 109 -4.66 -11.03 13.19
N LEU A 110 -3.77 -10.14 12.78
CA LEU A 110 -2.53 -10.57 12.13
C LEU A 110 -1.73 -11.45 13.09
N GLN A 111 -1.26 -12.59 12.63
CA GLN A 111 -0.49 -13.51 13.46
C GLN A 111 0.63 -14.17 12.68
N HIS A 112 1.81 -14.25 13.29
CA HIS A 112 2.85 -15.17 12.83
C HIS A 112 2.56 -16.61 13.28
N THR A 113 2.94 -17.57 12.49
CA THR A 113 2.68 -19.00 12.76
C THR A 113 3.85 -19.74 13.43
N GLY A 114 4.98 -19.07 13.64
CA GLY A 114 6.19 -19.61 14.24
C GLY A 114 6.79 -18.72 15.32
N VAL A 115 7.56 -19.31 16.21
CA VAL A 115 8.44 -18.59 17.13
C VAL A 115 9.66 -18.17 16.31
N ILE A 116 9.84 -16.86 16.08
CA ILE A 116 11.09 -16.35 15.52
C ILE A 116 12.08 -16.30 16.67
N GLU A 117 12.84 -17.36 16.82
CA GLU A 117 14.00 -17.33 17.71
C GLU A 117 15.03 -16.36 17.08
N PRO A 118 15.55 -15.41 17.85
CA PRO A 118 16.55 -14.44 17.36
C PRO A 118 17.81 -15.13 16.75
N ASN A 119 18.05 -16.37 17.12
CA ASN A 119 19.19 -17.17 16.66
C ASN A 119 18.92 -17.95 15.36
N ASN A 120 17.68 -17.97 14.87
CA ASN A 120 17.31 -18.60 13.60
C ASN A 120 17.33 -17.63 12.42
N LEU A 121 17.78 -16.41 12.65
CA LEU A 121 18.10 -15.49 11.58
C LEU A 121 19.41 -15.97 10.94
N GLN A 122 19.34 -16.88 10.00
CA GLN A 122 20.51 -17.35 9.28
C GLN A 122 21.07 -16.22 8.42
N GLN A 123 22.33 -15.89 8.69
CA GLN A 123 23.12 -15.03 7.85
C GLN A 123 23.64 -15.90 6.70
N GLU A 124 23.01 -15.85 5.54
CA GLU A 124 23.64 -16.36 4.33
C GLU A 124 24.73 -15.42 3.88
N ASP A 125 25.79 -15.96 3.25
CA ASP A 125 26.99 -15.25 2.82
C ASP A 125 26.67 -13.92 2.13
N GLY A 126 26.89 -12.83 2.83
CA GLY A 126 26.55 -11.48 2.40
C GLY A 126 25.80 -10.63 3.44
N GLY A 127 25.50 -11.14 4.62
CA GLY A 127 24.97 -10.35 5.75
C GLY A 127 23.45 -10.16 5.75
N SER A 128 22.70 -11.06 5.17
CA SER A 128 21.23 -11.00 5.16
C SER A 128 20.63 -11.99 6.15
N TYR A 129 19.76 -11.50 7.02
CA TYR A 129 18.99 -12.30 7.96
C TYR A 129 17.64 -12.63 7.31
N TYR A 130 17.37 -13.89 7.02
CA TYR A 130 16.07 -14.32 6.49
C TYR A 130 15.56 -15.55 7.25
N GLY A 131 14.37 -15.42 7.83
CA GLY A 131 13.50 -16.56 8.07
C GLY A 131 12.79 -16.94 6.76
N THR A 132 12.24 -18.14 6.69
CA THR A 132 11.35 -18.49 5.60
C THR A 132 10.09 -17.62 5.70
N GLY A 133 9.58 -17.07 4.60
CA GLY A 133 8.44 -16.14 4.59
C GLY A 133 7.17 -16.69 5.28
N SER A 134 7.11 -18.00 5.55
CA SER A 134 6.02 -18.67 6.28
C SER A 134 5.98 -18.39 7.79
N GLU A 135 7.03 -17.82 8.35
CA GLU A 135 7.13 -17.48 9.79
C GLU A 135 6.62 -16.07 10.10
N TYR A 136 6.31 -15.31 9.08
CA TYR A 136 5.88 -13.91 9.22
C TYR A 136 4.39 -13.75 8.96
N ALA A 137 3.76 -12.87 9.73
CA ALA A 137 2.37 -12.50 9.49
C ALA A 137 2.21 -11.77 8.16
N VAL A 138 3.15 -10.89 7.85
CA VAL A 138 3.22 -10.22 6.55
C VAL A 138 4.61 -10.39 5.97
N SER A 139 4.70 -11.00 4.80
CA SER A 139 5.95 -11.18 4.08
C SER A 139 5.85 -10.63 2.66
N GLY A 140 6.59 -9.55 2.40
CA GLY A 140 6.74 -8.93 1.09
C GLY A 140 8.15 -9.14 0.53
N TYR A 141 8.28 -8.99 -0.77
CA TYR A 141 9.59 -8.99 -1.40
C TYR A 141 10.27 -7.62 -1.28
N ARG A 142 9.61 -6.55 -1.73
CA ARG A 142 10.11 -5.17 -1.64
C ARG A 142 9.51 -4.38 -0.50
N TYR A 143 8.20 -4.53 -0.30
CA TYR A 143 7.45 -3.72 0.65
C TYR A 143 6.58 -4.62 1.53
N ALA A 144 6.66 -4.42 2.82
CA ALA A 144 5.82 -5.14 3.76
C ALA A 144 5.32 -4.22 4.87
N GLY A 145 4.04 -4.27 5.16
CA GLY A 145 3.42 -3.48 6.22
C GLY A 145 2.29 -4.22 6.90
N GLY A 146 2.14 -4.04 8.21
CA GLY A 146 1.04 -4.64 8.94
C GLY A 146 -0.32 -4.27 8.37
N TYR A 147 -0.48 -3.03 7.89
CA TYR A 147 -1.68 -2.54 7.23
C TYR A 147 -1.53 -2.49 5.71
N ILE A 148 -0.51 -1.77 5.21
CA ILE A 148 -0.28 -1.59 3.77
C ILE A 148 1.18 -1.80 3.42
N GLY A 149 1.46 -2.59 2.38
CA GLY A 149 2.83 -2.82 1.92
C GLY A 149 3.46 -1.55 1.34
N LYS A 150 2.80 -0.98 0.34
CA LYS A 150 3.16 0.29 -0.28
C LYS A 150 1.93 1.14 -0.52
N ALA A 151 2.01 2.44 -0.23
CA ALA A 151 1.02 3.41 -0.67
C ALA A 151 1.68 4.59 -1.35
N ALA A 152 1.08 5.05 -2.45
CA ALA A 152 1.54 6.21 -3.19
C ALA A 152 0.37 7.12 -3.54
N MET A 153 0.63 8.42 -3.68
CA MET A 153 -0.34 9.32 -4.27
C MET A 153 -0.63 8.91 -5.72
N GLY A 154 -1.84 9.19 -6.19
CA GLY A 154 -2.17 9.03 -7.60
C GLY A 154 -1.43 10.06 -8.46
N SER A 155 -1.10 9.70 -9.68
CA SER A 155 -0.45 10.60 -10.63
C SER A 155 -1.45 11.63 -11.17
N THR A 156 -1.11 12.93 -11.10
CA THR A 156 -1.91 14.00 -11.72
C THR A 156 -1.84 13.97 -13.24
N ALA A 157 -0.78 13.43 -13.82
CA ALA A 157 -0.66 13.22 -15.26
C ALA A 157 -1.69 12.20 -15.80
N ALA A 158 -2.21 11.33 -14.91
CA ALA A 158 -3.35 10.49 -15.24
C ALA A 158 -4.69 11.26 -15.34
N ILE A 159 -4.77 12.51 -14.90
CA ILE A 159 -6.01 13.30 -14.83
C ILE A 159 -6.26 14.14 -16.08
N GLY A 160 -5.34 14.24 -16.99
CA GLY A 160 -5.54 14.95 -18.24
C GLY A 160 -4.26 15.54 -18.82
N GLY A 161 -4.13 15.47 -20.12
CA GLY A 161 -2.99 16.08 -20.81
C GLY A 161 -2.84 17.57 -20.50
N ALA A 162 -1.68 18.14 -20.76
CA ALA A 162 -1.23 19.49 -20.43
C ALA A 162 -2.26 20.62 -20.63
N SER A 163 -3.20 20.47 -21.57
CA SER A 163 -4.25 21.46 -21.85
C SER A 163 -5.33 21.59 -20.76
N VAL A 164 -5.48 20.62 -19.86
CA VAL A 164 -6.43 20.70 -18.74
C VAL A 164 -5.74 21.31 -17.52
N LEU A 165 -4.46 21.01 -17.32
CA LEU A 165 -3.66 21.62 -16.25
C LEU A 165 -3.57 23.15 -16.42
N ASP A 166 -3.37 23.66 -17.63
CA ASP A 166 -3.26 25.10 -17.89
C ASP A 166 -4.53 25.90 -17.50
N LYS A 167 -5.68 25.24 -17.47
CA LYS A 167 -6.97 25.86 -17.08
C LYS A 167 -7.33 25.70 -15.61
N VAL A 168 -6.69 24.76 -14.90
CA VAL A 168 -6.94 24.46 -13.47
C VAL A 168 -6.00 25.25 -12.55
N LEU A 169 -5.01 25.94 -13.08
CA LEU A 169 -3.94 26.62 -12.34
C LEU A 169 -4.34 27.95 -11.66
N SER A 170 -5.52 28.07 -11.06
CA SER A 170 -5.66 28.97 -9.93
C SER A 170 -5.22 28.24 -8.64
N ALA A 171 -4.52 28.93 -7.74
CA ALA A 171 -3.92 28.31 -6.55
C ALA A 171 -4.92 27.50 -5.68
N SER A 172 -6.18 27.95 -5.60
CA SER A 172 -7.26 27.26 -4.90
C SER A 172 -7.68 25.96 -5.59
N ASN A 173 -7.64 25.91 -6.90
CA ASN A 173 -8.01 24.74 -7.70
C ASN A 173 -6.90 23.70 -7.71
N LEU A 174 -5.64 24.14 -7.70
CA LEU A 174 -4.49 23.23 -7.57
C LEU A 174 -4.50 22.51 -6.24
N LEU A 175 -4.79 23.20 -5.15
CA LEU A 175 -4.87 22.58 -3.82
C LEU A 175 -5.98 21.52 -3.75
N SER A 176 -7.13 21.77 -4.37
CA SER A 176 -8.23 20.82 -4.45
C SER A 176 -7.89 19.62 -5.32
N ALA A 177 -7.21 19.82 -6.45
CA ALA A 177 -6.76 18.75 -7.33
C ALA A 177 -5.70 17.85 -6.65
N LEU A 178 -4.76 18.44 -5.93
CA LEU A 178 -3.76 17.70 -5.13
C LEU A 178 -4.41 16.88 -4.04
N THR A 179 -5.45 17.40 -3.38
CA THR A 179 -6.17 16.64 -2.34
C THR A 179 -6.90 15.42 -2.91
N VAL A 180 -7.37 15.52 -4.14
CA VAL A 180 -8.11 14.42 -4.80
C VAL A 180 -7.20 13.27 -5.21
N VAL A 181 -5.96 13.51 -5.55
CA VAL A 181 -5.00 12.44 -5.92
C VAL A 181 -4.13 11.97 -4.76
N ALA A 182 -4.16 12.66 -3.62
CA ALA A 182 -3.49 12.20 -2.43
C ALA A 182 -4.11 10.89 -1.92
N SER A 183 -3.29 9.90 -1.64
CA SER A 183 -3.72 8.77 -0.85
C SER A 183 -3.93 9.22 0.59
N ILE A 184 -5.10 8.90 1.15
CA ILE A 184 -5.48 9.25 2.51
C ILE A 184 -5.88 7.98 3.25
N ILE A 185 -5.30 7.78 4.42
CA ILE A 185 -5.67 6.70 5.33
C ILE A 185 -6.06 7.34 6.66
N ASP A 186 -7.29 7.17 7.08
CA ASP A 186 -7.82 7.80 8.29
C ASP A 186 -8.58 6.80 9.15
N SER A 187 -8.38 6.88 10.46
CA SER A 187 -9.10 6.07 11.45
C SER A 187 -9.11 4.58 11.10
N SER A 188 -7.95 4.04 10.77
CA SER A 188 -7.80 2.69 10.22
C SER A 188 -6.62 1.99 10.91
N ASP A 189 -6.91 1.00 11.72
CA ASP A 189 -5.95 0.39 12.62
C ASP A 189 -5.56 -1.03 12.17
N VAL A 190 -4.39 -1.48 12.62
CA VAL A 190 -3.99 -2.88 12.53
C VAL A 190 -3.70 -3.46 13.90
N TYR A 191 -4.30 -4.60 14.18
CA TYR A 191 -4.18 -5.34 15.43
C TYR A 191 -3.55 -6.70 15.21
N GLY A 192 -2.47 -6.97 15.93
CA GLY A 192 -1.91 -8.31 16.04
C GLY A 192 -2.77 -9.20 16.93
N ALA A 193 -2.76 -10.50 16.67
CA ALA A 193 -3.28 -11.52 17.57
C ALA A 193 -2.46 -11.58 18.86
N THR A 194 -2.89 -12.40 19.83
CA THR A 194 -2.11 -12.66 21.05
C THR A 194 -0.73 -13.21 20.70
N GLY A 195 0.32 -12.57 21.19
CA GLY A 195 1.72 -12.88 20.84
C GLY A 195 2.33 -11.96 19.77
N GLY A 196 1.50 -11.11 19.17
CA GLY A 196 1.96 -10.10 18.20
C GLY A 196 2.03 -10.61 16.78
N PHE A 197 2.49 -9.75 15.88
CA PHE A 197 2.76 -10.11 14.48
C PHE A 197 4.13 -9.63 14.03
N ASN A 198 4.66 -10.28 13.02
CA ASN A 198 5.97 -9.98 12.45
C ASN A 198 5.81 -9.55 11.00
N VAL A 199 6.67 -8.64 10.56
CA VAL A 199 6.70 -8.11 9.19
C VAL A 199 8.09 -8.31 8.60
N LEU A 200 8.16 -8.84 7.39
CA LEU A 200 9.40 -9.07 6.66
C LEU A 200 9.33 -8.49 5.25
N ALA A 201 10.34 -7.71 4.87
CA ALA A 201 10.59 -7.33 3.48
C ALA A 201 11.96 -7.87 3.05
N THR A 202 11.96 -8.88 2.20
CA THR A 202 13.17 -9.68 1.90
C THR A 202 14.10 -9.09 0.87
N ASN A 203 13.64 -8.43 -0.12
CA ASN A 203 14.29 -8.06 -1.39
C ASN A 203 15.59 -8.79 -1.74
N GLY A 204 15.49 -9.81 -2.56
CA GLY A 204 16.61 -10.61 -3.02
C GLY A 204 17.59 -9.88 -3.99
N ASP A 205 17.21 -8.75 -4.60
CA ASP A 205 17.97 -8.16 -5.71
C ASP A 205 18.81 -6.91 -5.35
N GLY A 206 19.05 -6.62 -4.07
CA GLY A 206 19.87 -5.47 -3.71
C GLY A 206 19.21 -4.54 -2.69
N ASN A 207 18.70 -3.39 -2.91
CA ASN A 207 18.56 -2.34 -1.91
C ASN A 207 17.13 -1.88 -1.60
N THR A 208 16.08 -2.70 -1.68
CA THR A 208 14.70 -2.21 -1.58
C THR A 208 13.78 -2.98 -0.64
N GLY A 209 14.26 -3.63 0.38
CA GLY A 209 13.41 -4.28 1.39
C GLY A 209 12.96 -3.29 2.46
N LYS A 210 11.75 -2.70 2.34
CA LYS A 210 11.21 -1.71 3.27
C LYS A 210 10.08 -2.30 4.10
N ALA A 211 10.21 -2.32 5.42
CA ALA A 211 9.25 -2.92 6.33
C ALA A 211 8.76 -1.96 7.42
N GLY A 212 7.48 -2.00 7.74
CA GLY A 212 6.91 -1.22 8.82
C GLY A 212 5.79 -1.94 9.56
N GLY A 213 5.62 -1.65 10.84
CA GLY A 213 4.52 -2.19 11.63
C GLY A 213 3.15 -1.79 11.09
N TYR A 214 3.06 -0.66 10.42
CA TYR A 214 1.88 -0.19 9.71
C TYR A 214 2.07 -0.22 8.20
N ALA A 215 3.08 0.47 7.69
CA ALA A 215 3.34 0.59 6.25
C ALA A 215 4.80 0.33 5.90
N GLY A 216 5.06 -0.38 4.80
CA GLY A 216 6.41 -0.57 4.27
C GLY A 216 6.96 0.72 3.66
N GLU A 217 6.23 1.31 2.71
CA GLU A 217 6.59 2.57 2.06
C GLU A 217 5.37 3.47 1.83
N LEU A 218 5.55 4.76 2.08
CA LEU A 218 4.55 5.81 1.85
C LEU A 218 5.16 6.94 1.00
N LEU A 219 4.53 7.22 -0.15
CA LEU A 219 4.95 8.28 -1.07
C LEU A 219 3.82 9.29 -1.27
N GLY A 220 3.90 10.46 -0.63
CA GLY A 220 2.86 11.49 -0.68
C GLY A 220 1.52 11.05 -0.10
N VAL A 221 1.55 10.24 0.95
CA VAL A 221 0.37 9.70 1.62
C VAL A 221 0.12 10.45 2.92
N GLN A 222 -1.14 10.75 3.21
CA GLN A 222 -1.57 11.29 4.50
C GLN A 222 -2.13 10.17 5.36
N ILE A 223 -1.61 10.03 6.57
CA ILE A 223 -2.14 9.10 7.57
C ILE A 223 -2.61 9.90 8.77
N GLN A 224 -3.84 9.66 9.21
CA GLN A 224 -4.46 10.30 10.36
C GLN A 224 -5.15 9.27 11.25
N ASN A 225 -5.10 9.47 12.56
CA ASN A 225 -5.84 8.68 13.55
C ASN A 225 -5.70 7.14 13.38
N SER A 226 -4.59 6.68 12.85
CA SER A 226 -4.38 5.27 12.48
C SER A 226 -3.18 4.70 13.21
N ASN A 227 -3.30 3.50 13.73
CA ASN A 227 -2.30 2.92 14.62
C ASN A 227 -1.96 1.46 14.27
N SER A 228 -0.83 1.01 14.80
CA SER A 228 -0.41 -0.40 14.73
C SER A 228 -0.21 -0.93 16.14
N TYR A 229 -0.87 -2.02 16.47
CA TYR A 229 -0.87 -2.61 17.80
C TYR A 229 -0.37 -4.05 17.79
N ASN A 230 0.37 -4.40 18.83
CA ASN A 230 0.84 -5.78 19.06
C ASN A 230 1.76 -6.31 17.93
N PHE A 231 2.66 -5.50 17.41
CA PHE A 231 3.74 -6.00 16.56
C PHE A 231 4.94 -6.46 17.40
N ALA A 232 5.67 -7.46 16.95
CA ALA A 232 6.81 -8.05 17.65
C ALA A 232 8.13 -7.75 16.92
N HIS A 233 8.28 -8.19 15.67
CA HIS A 233 9.50 -8.00 14.90
C HIS A 233 9.20 -7.39 13.53
N ILE A 234 9.94 -6.35 13.18
CA ILE A 234 9.87 -5.70 11.88
C ILE A 234 11.26 -5.80 11.25
N ILE A 235 11.36 -6.47 10.11
CA ILE A 235 12.62 -6.73 9.43
C ILE A 235 12.53 -6.23 8.00
N GLY A 236 13.34 -5.26 7.66
CA GLY A 236 13.51 -4.73 6.31
C GLY A 236 14.97 -4.71 5.93
N ARG A 237 15.29 -5.09 4.70
CA ARG A 237 16.69 -5.10 4.25
C ARG A 237 17.27 -3.71 4.05
N GLU A 238 16.47 -2.78 3.53
CA GLU A 238 16.87 -1.39 3.33
C GLU A 238 16.48 -0.53 4.53
N SER A 239 15.22 -0.64 4.96
CA SER A 239 14.71 0.14 6.08
C SER A 239 13.65 -0.64 6.86
N ALA A 240 13.64 -0.43 8.18
CA ALA A 240 12.63 -0.97 9.07
C ALA A 240 12.19 0.08 10.08
N GLY A 241 10.89 0.20 10.30
CA GLY A 241 10.31 1.13 11.27
C GLY A 241 9.18 0.50 12.05
N GLY A 242 9.07 0.80 13.34
CA GLY A 242 7.96 0.32 14.17
C GLY A 242 6.59 0.71 13.61
N TYR A 243 6.50 1.83 12.89
CA TYR A 243 5.28 2.28 12.23
C TYR A 243 5.45 2.26 10.71
N VAL A 244 6.37 3.03 10.14
CA VAL A 244 6.63 3.12 8.69
C VAL A 244 8.09 2.82 8.40
N GLY A 245 8.35 1.97 7.40
CA GLY A 245 9.70 1.68 6.91
C GLY A 245 10.34 2.89 6.24
N THR A 246 9.65 3.49 5.27
CA THR A 246 10.10 4.71 4.58
C THR A 246 8.90 5.61 4.28
N MET A 247 9.04 6.91 4.55
CA MET A 247 8.04 7.93 4.20
C MET A 247 8.72 9.05 3.43
N GLU A 248 8.23 9.33 2.24
CA GLU A 248 8.75 10.38 1.36
C GLU A 248 7.62 11.29 0.86
N PRO A 249 7.91 12.56 0.58
CA PRO A 249 6.94 13.41 -0.09
C PRO A 249 6.64 12.84 -1.49
N GLY A 250 5.39 12.90 -1.91
CA GLY A 250 5.03 12.57 -3.27
C GLY A 250 5.58 13.60 -4.25
N SER A 251 6.07 13.18 -5.39
CA SER A 251 6.40 14.12 -6.46
C SER A 251 5.16 14.39 -7.31
N ALA A 252 4.72 15.64 -7.37
CA ALA A 252 3.69 16.07 -8.32
C ALA A 252 4.27 16.28 -9.75
N ALA A 253 5.54 15.99 -9.94
CA ALA A 253 6.35 16.39 -11.07
C ALA A 253 7.00 15.25 -11.84
N ASP A 254 6.29 14.17 -12.08
CA ASP A 254 6.54 13.35 -13.27
C ASP A 254 5.64 13.87 -14.40
N VAL A 255 5.93 15.10 -14.83
CA VAL A 255 5.31 15.75 -15.99
C VAL A 255 6.34 15.77 -17.11
#